data_91ee9fdd72409e59edebafe334de321c
#
_entry.id   91ee9fdd72409e59edebafe334de321c
#
_cell.length_a   1.000
_cell.length_b   1.000
_cell.length_c   1.000
_cell.angle_alpha   90.00
_cell.angle_beta   90.00
_cell.angle_gamma   90.00
#
_symmetry.space_group_name_H-M   'P 1'
#
loop_
_entity.id
_entity.type
_entity.pdbx_description
1 polymer ?
#
loop_
_entity_poly.entity_id
_entity_poly.type
_entity_poly.pdbx_seq_one_letter_code
_entity_poly.pdbx_strand_id
1 'polypeptide(L)'
;MRRAAGARELLDGPVPPADLAATLRDIERLDAWLGGHALSLARVRRAARQVPADRLLRVIDVGGGGGGFARRVARWARRAGRRVEIVLVDRGAGTAALARRACAAYPEIRVISADAATLPLRRGCADVVHAALTLHHLEPETAVAALGEMARVARGRVVVNDLARTRIALGLVWMATRLLAMHAISRHDGPLSVRRSYAPQELAELFRTAGLPRVRVRRYPVLARLVAEAA
;
A
#
# COMPACT_ATOMS: atom_id res chain seq x y z
N MET A 1 10.70 -19.94 -2.42
CA MET A 1 11.26 -19.38 -1.18
C MET A 1 10.18 -19.47 -0.10
N ARG A 2 10.46 -20.04 1.09
CA ARG A 2 9.48 -20.13 2.20
C ARG A 2 9.20 -18.73 2.75
N ARG A 3 7.95 -18.44 3.17
CA ARG A 3 7.58 -17.20 3.84
C ARG A 3 8.27 -17.13 5.22
N ALA A 4 8.80 -15.97 5.57
CA ALA A 4 9.33 -15.69 6.90
C ALA A 4 8.18 -15.28 7.84
N ALA A 5 7.24 -16.23 8.07
CA ALA A 5 6.12 -16.03 8.99
C ALA A 5 6.65 -15.77 10.41
N GLY A 6 5.96 -14.90 11.16
CA GLY A 6 6.33 -14.54 12.53
C GLY A 6 7.59 -13.66 12.68
N ALA A 7 8.36 -13.43 11.61
CA ALA A 7 9.47 -12.49 11.66
C ALA A 7 8.94 -11.05 11.78
N ARG A 8 9.56 -10.24 12.62
CA ARG A 8 9.17 -8.83 12.83
C ARG A 8 10.18 -7.90 12.18
N GLU A 9 9.69 -6.88 11.53
CA GLU A 9 10.49 -5.77 11.03
C GLU A 9 10.80 -4.79 12.17
N LEU A 10 11.92 -4.09 12.08
CA LEU A 10 12.25 -3.05 13.06
C LEU A 10 11.20 -1.95 13.07
N LEU A 11 10.63 -1.65 11.91
CA LEU A 11 9.56 -0.65 11.76
C LEU A 11 8.23 -1.07 12.44
N ASP A 12 8.01 -2.36 12.71
CA ASP A 12 6.84 -2.87 13.43
C ASP A 12 6.92 -2.58 14.95
N GLY A 13 8.09 -2.20 15.45
CA GLY A 13 8.37 -1.87 16.85
C GLY A 13 8.37 -0.37 17.14
N PRO A 14 8.75 0.02 18.36
CA PRO A 14 8.95 1.42 18.70
C PRO A 14 10.19 1.97 17.97
N VAL A 15 10.00 3.02 17.18
CA VAL A 15 11.04 3.68 16.38
C VAL A 15 11.10 5.16 16.75
N PRO A 16 12.30 5.72 17.01
CA PRO A 16 12.47 7.16 17.23
C PRO A 16 11.87 7.98 16.08
N PRO A 17 11.25 9.15 16.33
CA PRO A 17 10.56 9.94 15.30
C PRO A 17 11.43 10.31 14.10
N ALA A 18 12.73 10.59 14.32
CA ALA A 18 13.68 10.93 13.26
C ALA A 18 13.93 9.72 12.33
N ASP A 19 14.14 8.54 12.92
CA ASP A 19 14.40 7.30 12.20
C ASP A 19 13.16 6.83 11.45
N LEU A 20 11.96 6.96 12.07
CA LEU A 20 10.68 6.72 11.41
C LEU A 20 10.52 7.60 10.16
N ALA A 21 10.78 8.90 10.30
CA ALA A 21 10.68 9.82 9.17
C ALA A 21 11.71 9.50 8.06
N ALA A 22 12.93 9.09 8.42
CA ALA A 22 13.95 8.67 7.45
C ALA A 22 13.53 7.38 6.73
N THR A 23 13.08 6.38 7.49
CA THR A 23 12.62 5.09 6.93
C THR A 23 11.43 5.25 6.00
N LEU A 24 10.42 6.06 6.37
CA LEU A 24 9.26 6.32 5.50
C LEU A 24 9.68 7.03 4.20
N ARG A 25 10.63 7.98 4.24
CA ARG A 25 11.19 8.59 3.02
C ARG A 25 11.89 7.57 2.14
N ASP A 26 12.65 6.66 2.73
CA ASP A 26 13.33 5.60 2.01
C ASP A 26 12.35 4.65 1.32
N ILE A 27 11.28 4.24 2.02
CA ILE A 27 10.22 3.40 1.46
C ILE A 27 9.57 4.11 0.26
N GLU A 28 9.23 5.40 0.38
CA GLU A 28 8.66 6.19 -0.73
C GLU A 28 9.63 6.27 -1.93
N ARG A 29 10.93 6.48 -1.69
CA ARG A 29 11.97 6.52 -2.73
C ARG A 29 12.10 5.18 -3.42
N LEU A 30 12.20 4.10 -2.66
CA LEU A 30 12.33 2.74 -3.19
C LEU A 30 11.10 2.34 -4.00
N ASP A 31 9.89 2.64 -3.48
CA ASP A 31 8.64 2.36 -4.19
C ASP A 31 8.51 3.17 -5.49
N ALA A 32 8.95 4.41 -5.48
CA ALA A 32 9.00 5.24 -6.68
C ALA A 32 10.02 4.70 -7.70
N TRP A 33 11.21 4.33 -7.24
CA TRP A 33 12.31 3.84 -8.10
C TRP A 33 12.00 2.46 -8.71
N LEU A 34 11.43 1.54 -7.93
CA LEU A 34 10.96 0.22 -8.40
C LEU A 34 9.60 0.28 -9.11
N GLY A 35 9.06 1.46 -9.43
CA GLY A 35 7.83 1.61 -10.19
C GLY A 35 6.55 1.22 -9.47
N GLY A 36 6.58 0.92 -8.16
CA GLY A 36 5.41 0.52 -7.39
C GLY A 36 4.32 1.59 -7.39
N HIS A 37 4.68 2.86 -7.16
CA HIS A 37 3.74 3.98 -7.27
C HIS A 37 3.12 4.10 -8.67
N ALA A 38 3.88 3.84 -9.75
CA ALA A 38 3.37 3.91 -11.13
C ALA A 38 2.35 2.80 -11.39
N LEU A 39 2.64 1.57 -10.92
CA LEU A 39 1.72 0.44 -11.00
C LEU A 39 0.41 0.73 -10.25
N SER A 40 0.48 1.21 -9.02
CA SER A 40 -0.68 1.58 -8.21
C SER A 40 -1.50 2.70 -8.86
N LEU A 41 -0.85 3.76 -9.33
CA LEU A 41 -1.53 4.88 -10.00
C LEU A 41 -2.22 4.44 -11.29
N ALA A 42 -1.62 3.54 -12.07
CA ALA A 42 -2.25 2.98 -13.26
C ALA A 42 -3.56 2.26 -12.95
N ARG A 43 -3.66 1.59 -11.77
CA ARG A 43 -4.89 0.94 -11.31
C ARG A 43 -5.95 1.94 -10.90
N VAL A 44 -5.57 2.97 -10.15
CA VAL A 44 -6.48 4.08 -9.80
C VAL A 44 -7.00 4.78 -11.05
N ARG A 45 -6.14 5.08 -12.02
CA ARG A 45 -6.53 5.67 -13.31
C ARG A 45 -7.52 4.80 -14.09
N ARG A 46 -7.27 3.48 -14.11
CA ARG A 46 -8.19 2.54 -14.78
C ARG A 46 -9.56 2.52 -14.10
N ALA A 47 -9.61 2.49 -12.78
CA ALA A 47 -10.85 2.54 -12.03
C ALA A 47 -11.57 3.89 -12.22
N ALA A 48 -10.83 4.99 -12.24
CA ALA A 48 -11.37 6.32 -12.46
C ALA A 48 -12.08 6.49 -13.81
N ARG A 49 -11.70 5.73 -14.85
CA ARG A 49 -12.40 5.73 -16.14
C ARG A 49 -13.82 5.17 -16.06
N GLN A 50 -14.13 4.40 -15.02
CA GLN A 50 -15.47 3.83 -14.78
C GLN A 50 -16.35 4.74 -13.92
N VAL A 51 -15.79 5.85 -13.44
CA VAL A 51 -16.47 6.86 -12.64
C VAL A 51 -16.73 8.07 -13.53
N PRO A 52 -17.96 8.57 -13.65
CA PRO A 52 -18.28 9.77 -14.42
C PRO A 52 -17.34 10.94 -14.08
N ALA A 53 -17.02 11.77 -15.08
CA ALA A 53 -15.99 12.81 -14.93
C ALA A 53 -16.37 13.90 -13.92
N ASP A 54 -17.64 14.20 -13.81
CA ASP A 54 -18.25 15.18 -12.89
C ASP A 54 -18.41 14.63 -11.46
N ARG A 55 -18.38 13.30 -11.29
CA ARG A 55 -18.50 12.67 -9.97
C ARG A 55 -17.16 12.67 -9.22
N LEU A 56 -17.22 12.95 -7.91
CA LEU A 56 -16.07 12.88 -7.01
C LEU A 56 -15.52 11.43 -6.95
N LEU A 57 -14.27 11.26 -7.32
CA LEU A 57 -13.54 10.00 -7.19
C LEU A 57 -13.11 9.82 -5.73
N ARG A 58 -13.52 8.73 -5.08
CA ARG A 58 -13.13 8.43 -3.70
C ARG A 58 -12.12 7.28 -3.66
N VAL A 59 -10.98 7.55 -3.06
CA VAL A 59 -9.86 6.59 -2.89
C VAL A 59 -9.56 6.42 -1.41
N ILE A 60 -9.42 5.18 -0.97
CA ILE A 60 -8.90 4.85 0.36
C ILE A 60 -7.52 4.23 0.16
N ASP A 61 -6.52 4.72 0.89
CA ASP A 61 -5.14 4.22 0.89
C ASP A 61 -4.83 3.62 2.25
N VAL A 62 -4.94 2.29 2.35
CA VAL A 62 -4.79 1.52 3.59
C VAL A 62 -3.31 1.17 3.81
N GLY A 63 -2.78 1.48 4.98
CA GLY A 63 -1.35 1.40 5.27
C GLY A 63 -0.57 2.44 4.46
N GLY A 64 -1.14 3.65 4.29
CA GLY A 64 -0.61 4.68 3.39
C GLY A 64 0.72 5.32 3.83
N GLY A 65 1.27 4.92 4.98
CA GLY A 65 2.59 5.35 5.46
C GLY A 65 2.73 6.88 5.49
N GLY A 66 3.82 7.40 4.94
CA GLY A 66 4.11 8.84 4.83
C GLY A 66 3.25 9.61 3.81
N GLY A 67 2.29 8.98 3.16
CA GLY A 67 1.35 9.61 2.22
C GLY A 67 1.91 9.85 0.82
N GLY A 68 3.02 9.22 0.45
CA GLY A 68 3.66 9.40 -0.86
C GLY A 68 2.76 9.04 -2.01
N PHE A 69 2.05 7.93 -1.90
CA PHE A 69 1.10 7.50 -2.93
C PHE A 69 -0.14 8.40 -2.97
N ALA A 70 -0.73 8.74 -1.82
CA ALA A 70 -1.88 9.64 -1.73
C ALA A 70 -1.59 10.99 -2.42
N ARG A 71 -0.42 11.61 -2.14
CA ARG A 71 0.02 12.84 -2.81
C ARG A 71 0.19 12.67 -4.32
N ARG A 72 0.63 11.49 -4.78
CA ARG A 72 0.76 11.19 -6.21
C ARG A 72 -0.60 11.08 -6.90
N VAL A 73 -1.60 10.49 -6.24
CA VAL A 73 -2.99 10.44 -6.73
C VAL A 73 -3.58 11.85 -6.81
N ALA A 74 -3.41 12.68 -5.77
CA ALA A 74 -3.89 14.06 -5.75
C ALA A 74 -3.29 14.89 -6.89
N ARG A 75 -1.95 14.83 -7.07
CA ARG A 75 -1.28 15.52 -8.19
C ARG A 75 -1.76 15.07 -9.56
N TRP A 76 -1.98 13.75 -9.73
CA TRP A 76 -2.57 13.25 -10.97
C TRP A 76 -3.98 13.79 -11.18
N ALA A 77 -4.84 13.75 -10.17
CA ALA A 77 -6.22 14.23 -10.26
C ALA A 77 -6.28 15.71 -10.65
N ARG A 78 -5.48 16.56 -10.00
CA ARG A 78 -5.35 17.99 -10.36
C ARG A 78 -4.97 18.20 -11.83
N ARG A 79 -3.95 17.45 -12.34
CA ARG A 79 -3.53 17.55 -13.75
C ARG A 79 -4.58 17.02 -14.73
N ALA A 80 -5.42 16.09 -14.31
CA ALA A 80 -6.48 15.48 -15.11
C ALA A 80 -7.82 16.22 -14.98
N GLY A 81 -7.90 17.34 -14.27
CA GLY A 81 -9.15 18.05 -14.00
C GLY A 81 -10.17 17.21 -13.22
N ARG A 82 -9.72 16.19 -12.44
CA ARG A 82 -10.61 15.29 -11.70
C ARG A 82 -10.73 15.72 -10.24
N ARG A 83 -11.96 15.82 -9.74
CA ARG A 83 -12.20 15.95 -8.31
C ARG A 83 -11.93 14.61 -7.62
N VAL A 84 -11.10 14.61 -6.57
CA VAL A 84 -10.76 13.42 -5.80
C VAL A 84 -10.83 13.71 -4.30
N GLU A 85 -11.28 12.73 -3.54
CA GLU A 85 -11.16 12.66 -2.08
C GLU A 85 -10.36 11.42 -1.74
N ILE A 86 -9.33 11.57 -0.91
CA ILE A 86 -8.42 10.48 -0.53
C ILE A 86 -8.44 10.36 0.99
N VAL A 87 -8.78 9.19 1.50
CA VAL A 87 -8.64 8.86 2.91
C VAL A 87 -7.42 7.96 3.07
N LEU A 88 -6.36 8.49 3.67
CA LEU A 88 -5.18 7.73 4.05
C LEU A 88 -5.42 7.14 5.44
N VAL A 89 -5.29 5.83 5.54
CA VAL A 89 -5.43 5.09 6.79
C VAL A 89 -4.09 4.49 7.16
N ASP A 90 -3.61 4.75 8.38
CA ASP A 90 -2.43 4.09 8.94
C ASP A 90 -2.63 3.88 10.44
N ARG A 91 -2.21 2.71 10.97
CA ARG A 91 -2.41 2.42 12.40
C ARG A 91 -1.41 3.14 13.31
N GLY A 92 -0.22 3.44 12.79
CA GLY A 92 0.86 4.09 13.52
C GLY A 92 0.57 5.56 13.80
N ALA A 93 0.38 5.96 15.05
CA ALA A 93 0.11 7.36 15.40
C ALA A 93 1.23 8.31 14.93
N GLY A 94 2.50 7.90 15.07
CA GLY A 94 3.66 8.65 14.58
C GLY A 94 3.68 8.76 13.06
N THR A 95 3.39 7.66 12.36
CA THR A 95 3.27 7.61 10.89
C THR A 95 2.14 8.52 10.41
N ALA A 96 0.96 8.45 11.03
CA ALA A 96 -0.17 9.30 10.70
C ALA A 96 0.13 10.79 10.95
N ALA A 97 0.86 11.14 12.01
CA ALA A 97 1.29 12.51 12.28
C ALA A 97 2.25 13.04 11.19
N LEU A 98 3.22 12.22 10.76
CA LEU A 98 4.12 12.54 9.64
C LEU A 98 3.36 12.69 8.33
N ALA A 99 2.41 11.78 8.05
CA ALA A 99 1.55 11.85 6.88
C ALA A 99 0.71 13.13 6.84
N ARG A 100 0.10 13.55 7.98
CA ARG A 100 -0.65 14.81 8.06
C ARG A 100 0.22 16.01 7.70
N ARG A 101 1.44 16.08 8.24
CA ARG A 101 2.39 17.16 7.90
C ARG A 101 2.78 17.15 6.42
N ALA A 102 3.11 15.96 5.88
CA ALA A 102 3.51 15.80 4.49
C ALA A 102 2.38 16.09 3.49
N CYS A 103 1.12 15.88 3.89
CA CYS A 103 -0.06 16.10 3.07
C CYS A 103 -0.75 17.46 3.31
N ALA A 104 -0.22 18.34 4.16
CA ALA A 104 -0.86 19.61 4.54
C ALA A 104 -1.24 20.51 3.35
N ALA A 105 -0.47 20.48 2.25
CA ALA A 105 -0.76 21.22 1.03
C ALA A 105 -1.78 20.55 0.07
N TYR A 106 -2.38 19.42 0.51
CA TYR A 106 -3.30 18.62 -0.28
C TYR A 106 -4.66 18.50 0.44
N PRO A 107 -5.57 19.48 0.28
CA PRO A 107 -6.88 19.45 0.93
C PRO A 107 -7.75 18.24 0.53
N GLU A 108 -7.41 17.58 -0.59
CA GLU A 108 -8.05 16.34 -1.03
C GLU A 108 -7.72 15.14 -0.16
N ILE A 109 -6.69 15.23 0.72
CA ILE A 109 -6.19 14.09 1.52
C ILE A 109 -6.55 14.29 2.98
N ARG A 110 -7.32 13.35 3.52
CA ARG A 110 -7.59 13.22 4.94
C ARG A 110 -6.83 12.03 5.51
N VAL A 111 -6.11 12.21 6.61
CA VAL A 111 -5.36 11.15 7.31
C VAL A 111 -6.09 10.75 8.58
N ILE A 112 -6.39 9.46 8.69
CA ILE A 112 -6.98 8.85 9.90
C ILE A 112 -6.05 7.78 10.46
N SER A 113 -6.03 7.65 11.79
CA SER A 113 -5.33 6.55 12.46
C SER A 113 -6.34 5.46 12.77
N ALA A 114 -6.18 4.28 12.12
CA ALA A 114 -7.06 3.14 12.32
C ALA A 114 -6.37 1.83 11.90
N ASP A 115 -6.89 0.71 12.42
CA ASP A 115 -6.47 -0.62 12.01
C ASP A 115 -7.11 -0.99 10.66
N ALA A 116 -6.33 -1.65 9.79
CA ALA A 116 -6.81 -2.12 8.49
C ALA A 116 -7.91 -3.19 8.61
N ALA A 117 -7.92 -3.96 9.69
CA ALA A 117 -8.90 -5.00 9.96
C ALA A 117 -10.22 -4.47 10.56
N THR A 118 -10.28 -3.15 10.91
CA THR A 118 -11.47 -2.50 11.48
C THR A 118 -11.56 -1.05 11.00
N LEU A 119 -11.88 -0.86 9.73
CA LEU A 119 -11.93 0.47 9.13
C LEU A 119 -13.15 1.28 9.62
N PRO A 120 -12.97 2.47 10.21
CA PRO A 120 -14.06 3.33 10.69
C PRO A 120 -14.73 4.08 9.53
N LEU A 121 -15.09 3.37 8.48
CA LEU A 121 -15.62 3.89 7.24
C LEU A 121 -16.89 3.14 6.85
N ARG A 122 -17.80 3.82 6.16
CA ARG A 122 -19.08 3.23 5.75
C ARG A 122 -18.87 2.20 4.63
N ARG A 123 -19.74 1.19 4.58
CA ARG A 123 -19.81 0.23 3.46
C ARG A 123 -19.97 0.97 2.14
N GLY A 124 -19.26 0.52 1.10
CA GLY A 124 -19.40 1.02 -0.26
C GLY A 124 -19.10 2.53 -0.43
N CYS A 125 -18.25 3.11 0.43
CA CYS A 125 -17.96 4.55 0.39
C CYS A 125 -16.87 4.94 -0.61
N ALA A 126 -16.08 4.00 -1.14
CA ALA A 126 -14.94 4.29 -2.01
C ALA A 126 -15.01 3.60 -3.37
N ASP A 127 -14.56 4.29 -4.41
CA ASP A 127 -14.43 3.73 -5.77
C ASP A 127 -13.20 2.82 -5.89
N VAL A 128 -12.14 3.17 -5.16
CA VAL A 128 -10.90 2.40 -5.09
C VAL A 128 -10.44 2.30 -3.64
N VAL A 129 -10.20 1.08 -3.19
CA VAL A 129 -9.52 0.81 -1.93
C VAL A 129 -8.19 0.17 -2.26
N HIS A 130 -7.12 0.84 -1.88
CA HIS A 130 -5.75 0.49 -2.23
C HIS A 130 -4.95 0.15 -0.97
N ALA A 131 -4.03 -0.80 -1.09
CA ALA A 131 -2.99 -1.04 -0.10
C ALA A 131 -1.68 -1.35 -0.83
N ALA A 132 -0.61 -0.67 -0.46
CA ALA A 132 0.73 -0.97 -0.98
C ALA A 132 1.71 -1.23 0.14
N LEU A 133 2.55 -2.26 -0.02
CA LEU A 133 3.58 -2.61 0.96
C LEU A 133 3.00 -2.76 2.39
N THR A 134 1.84 -3.39 2.50
CA THR A 134 1.07 -3.45 3.75
C THR A 134 0.75 -4.89 4.15
N LEU A 135 0.30 -5.74 3.22
CA LEU A 135 -0.19 -7.07 3.58
C LEU A 135 0.91 -7.98 4.12
N HIS A 136 2.15 -7.80 3.69
CA HIS A 136 3.27 -8.62 4.20
C HIS A 136 3.55 -8.41 5.70
N HIS A 137 3.10 -7.30 6.29
CA HIS A 137 3.14 -7.09 7.75
C HIS A 137 2.09 -7.89 8.53
N LEU A 138 1.05 -8.40 7.84
CA LEU A 138 -0.08 -9.07 8.47
C LEU A 138 0.08 -10.59 8.38
N GLU A 139 -0.27 -11.29 9.45
CA GLU A 139 -0.43 -12.74 9.38
C GLU A 139 -1.72 -13.10 8.63
N PRO A 140 -1.87 -14.33 8.11
CA PRO A 140 -2.94 -14.69 7.18
C PRO A 140 -4.35 -14.32 7.66
N GLU A 141 -4.66 -14.58 8.92
CA GLU A 141 -5.98 -14.31 9.51
C GLU A 141 -6.27 -12.80 9.53
N THR A 142 -5.29 -11.99 9.95
CA THR A 142 -5.39 -10.52 9.96
C THR A 142 -5.43 -9.97 8.53
N ALA A 143 -4.69 -10.55 7.60
CA ALA A 143 -4.72 -10.15 6.19
C ALA A 143 -6.10 -10.41 5.56
N VAL A 144 -6.74 -11.54 5.88
CA VAL A 144 -8.13 -11.84 5.46
C VAL A 144 -9.10 -10.82 6.05
N ALA A 145 -8.99 -10.52 7.35
CA ALA A 145 -9.85 -9.50 7.99
C ALA A 145 -9.68 -8.12 7.33
N ALA A 146 -8.44 -7.69 7.09
CA ALA A 146 -8.14 -6.42 6.41
C ALA A 146 -8.70 -6.39 4.97
N LEU A 147 -8.54 -7.45 4.20
CA LEU A 147 -9.11 -7.56 2.86
C LEU A 147 -10.65 -7.57 2.89
N GLY A 148 -11.27 -8.21 3.89
CA GLY A 148 -12.72 -8.17 4.11
C GLY A 148 -13.23 -6.76 4.39
N GLU A 149 -12.51 -5.98 5.22
CA GLU A 149 -12.81 -4.57 5.46
C GLU A 149 -12.61 -3.70 4.22
N MET A 150 -11.52 -3.94 3.47
CA MET A 150 -11.31 -3.28 2.17
C MET A 150 -12.45 -3.57 1.19
N ALA A 151 -12.91 -4.83 1.12
CA ALA A 151 -14.07 -5.23 0.32
C ALA A 151 -15.37 -4.56 0.80
N ARG A 152 -15.59 -4.49 2.11
CA ARG A 152 -16.76 -3.87 2.71
C ARG A 152 -16.89 -2.39 2.36
N VAL A 153 -15.77 -1.65 2.41
CA VAL A 153 -15.78 -0.20 2.13
C VAL A 153 -15.68 0.13 0.64
N ALA A 154 -15.27 -0.81 -0.19
CA ALA A 154 -15.24 -0.64 -1.64
C ALA A 154 -16.63 -0.77 -2.26
N ARG A 155 -16.95 0.12 -3.20
CA ARG A 155 -18.06 -0.03 -4.18
C ARG A 155 -17.54 -0.32 -5.58
N GLY A 156 -16.24 -0.20 -5.78
CA GLY A 156 -15.57 -0.43 -7.05
C GLY A 156 -14.48 -1.47 -6.92
N ARG A 157 -13.23 -1.04 -6.80
CA ARG A 157 -12.07 -1.94 -6.85
C ARG A 157 -11.28 -1.99 -5.56
N VAL A 158 -10.85 -3.21 -5.21
CA VAL A 158 -9.79 -3.46 -4.22
C VAL A 158 -8.49 -3.73 -4.98
N VAL A 159 -7.43 -3.01 -4.63
CA VAL A 159 -6.11 -3.11 -5.26
C VAL A 159 -5.05 -3.30 -4.18
N VAL A 160 -4.28 -4.37 -4.29
CA VAL A 160 -3.10 -4.60 -3.45
C VAL A 160 -1.87 -4.63 -4.33
N ASN A 161 -0.84 -3.86 -3.96
CA ASN A 161 0.46 -3.82 -4.62
C ASN A 161 1.55 -4.12 -3.59
N ASP A 162 2.04 -5.35 -3.56
CA ASP A 162 3.02 -5.75 -2.57
C ASP A 162 4.29 -6.31 -3.22
N LEU A 163 5.30 -6.63 -2.41
CA LEU A 163 6.55 -7.20 -2.89
C LEU A 163 6.34 -8.63 -3.40
N ALA A 164 7.06 -9.00 -4.43
CA ALA A 164 7.07 -10.38 -4.94
C ALA A 164 8.08 -11.22 -4.15
N ARG A 165 7.65 -12.30 -3.50
CA ARG A 165 8.55 -13.21 -2.78
C ARG A 165 9.37 -14.07 -3.74
N THR A 166 10.40 -13.47 -4.35
CA THR A 166 11.32 -14.13 -5.27
C THR A 166 12.78 -13.81 -4.94
N ARG A 167 13.72 -14.66 -5.39
CA ARG A 167 15.17 -14.39 -5.23
C ARG A 167 15.60 -13.12 -5.96
N ILE A 168 15.00 -12.85 -7.13
CA ILE A 168 15.26 -11.63 -7.92
C ILE A 168 14.82 -10.41 -7.12
N ALA A 169 13.59 -10.39 -6.60
CA ALA A 169 13.10 -9.29 -5.78
C ALA A 169 13.95 -9.07 -4.53
N LEU A 170 14.38 -10.16 -3.87
CA LEU A 170 15.28 -10.10 -2.72
C LEU A 170 16.61 -9.41 -3.09
N GLY A 171 17.24 -9.84 -4.18
CA GLY A 171 18.49 -9.24 -4.67
C GLY A 171 18.32 -7.77 -5.06
N LEU A 172 17.25 -7.43 -5.77
CA LEU A 172 16.96 -6.04 -6.19
C LEU A 172 16.75 -5.13 -4.98
N VAL A 173 15.94 -5.54 -4.00
CA VAL A 173 15.67 -4.73 -2.80
C VAL A 173 16.92 -4.63 -1.93
N TRP A 174 17.65 -5.74 -1.74
CA TRP A 174 18.92 -5.74 -1.00
C TRP A 174 19.93 -4.78 -1.61
N MET A 175 20.12 -4.83 -2.93
CA MET A 175 21.04 -3.96 -3.66
C MET A 175 20.59 -2.50 -3.59
N ALA A 176 19.31 -2.23 -3.88
CA ALA A 176 18.76 -0.88 -3.90
C ALA A 176 18.89 -0.17 -2.53
N THR A 177 18.60 -0.88 -1.43
CA THR A 177 18.71 -0.29 -0.09
C THR A 177 20.15 0.10 0.29
N ARG A 178 21.14 -0.55 -0.32
CA ARG A 178 22.57 -0.25 -0.10
C ARG A 178 23.09 0.81 -1.06
N LEU A 179 22.82 0.69 -2.35
CA LEU A 179 23.26 1.65 -3.36
C LEU A 179 22.66 3.05 -3.16
N LEU A 180 21.44 3.12 -2.66
CA LEU A 180 20.76 4.39 -2.35
C LEU A 180 21.10 4.91 -0.93
N ALA A 181 22.06 4.30 -0.25
CA ALA A 181 22.51 4.66 1.11
C ALA A 181 21.36 4.88 2.09
N MET A 182 20.38 3.96 2.07
CA MET A 182 19.17 4.06 2.89
C MET A 182 19.48 3.86 4.38
N HIS A 183 18.56 4.31 5.23
CA HIS A 183 18.63 4.18 6.69
C HIS A 183 18.85 2.72 7.12
N ALA A 184 19.48 2.51 8.28
CA ALA A 184 19.79 1.16 8.78
C ALA A 184 18.53 0.28 8.89
N ILE A 185 17.42 0.83 9.36
CA ILE A 185 16.12 0.14 9.41
C ILE A 185 15.70 -0.30 8.00
N SER A 186 15.73 0.57 7.00
CA SER A 186 15.36 0.24 5.62
C SER A 186 16.26 -0.85 5.02
N ARG A 187 17.56 -0.86 5.36
CA ARG A 187 18.51 -1.89 4.91
C ARG A 187 18.27 -3.26 5.55
N HIS A 188 17.78 -3.27 6.79
CA HIS A 188 17.37 -4.49 7.50
C HIS A 188 16.01 -4.98 7.00
N ASP A 189 15.01 -4.11 7.05
CA ASP A 189 13.61 -4.47 6.82
C ASP A 189 13.30 -4.77 5.34
N GLY A 190 13.90 -4.04 4.39
CA GLY A 190 13.61 -4.22 2.98
C GLY A 190 13.76 -5.67 2.49
N PRO A 191 14.91 -6.36 2.70
CA PRO A 191 15.05 -7.78 2.38
C PRO A 191 14.11 -8.69 3.19
N LEU A 192 13.79 -8.33 4.43
CA LEU A 192 12.88 -9.08 5.27
C LEU A 192 11.43 -8.97 4.76
N SER A 193 10.99 -7.78 4.35
CA SER A 193 9.68 -7.53 3.74
C SER A 193 9.45 -8.43 2.51
N VAL A 194 10.49 -8.59 1.64
CA VAL A 194 10.41 -9.54 0.51
C VAL A 194 10.18 -10.96 0.99
N ARG A 195 10.85 -11.39 2.07
CA ARG A 195 10.71 -12.76 2.62
C ARG A 195 9.36 -12.96 3.33
N ARG A 196 8.77 -11.91 3.89
CA ARG A 196 7.44 -11.91 4.54
C ARG A 196 6.30 -11.89 3.53
N SER A 197 6.53 -11.36 2.32
CA SER A 197 5.49 -11.17 1.30
C SER A 197 4.82 -12.49 0.89
N TYR A 198 3.58 -12.41 0.48
CA TYR A 198 2.79 -13.54 0.01
C TYR A 198 3.20 -13.97 -1.41
N ALA A 199 3.14 -15.28 -1.69
CA ALA A 199 3.22 -15.79 -3.05
C ALA A 199 1.90 -15.52 -3.80
N PRO A 200 1.89 -15.53 -5.15
CA PRO A 200 0.67 -15.22 -5.91
C PRO A 200 -0.53 -16.10 -5.56
N GLN A 201 -0.30 -17.39 -5.33
CA GLN A 201 -1.35 -18.34 -4.97
C GLN A 201 -1.87 -18.06 -3.54
N GLU A 202 -0.97 -17.79 -2.60
CA GLU A 202 -1.31 -17.43 -1.22
C GLU A 202 -2.12 -16.12 -1.21
N LEU A 203 -1.69 -15.09 -1.94
CA LEU A 203 -2.41 -13.83 -2.03
C LEU A 203 -3.80 -14.01 -2.66
N ALA A 204 -3.91 -14.82 -3.71
CA ALA A 204 -5.20 -15.13 -4.34
C ALA A 204 -6.14 -15.87 -3.38
N GLU A 205 -5.60 -16.75 -2.53
CA GLU A 205 -6.39 -17.46 -1.52
C GLU A 205 -6.91 -16.50 -0.44
N LEU A 206 -6.05 -15.61 0.08
CA LEU A 206 -6.46 -14.58 1.03
C LEU A 206 -7.63 -13.74 0.49
N PHE A 207 -7.57 -13.32 -0.78
CA PHE A 207 -8.66 -12.59 -1.42
C PHE A 207 -9.96 -13.41 -1.47
N ARG A 208 -9.88 -14.70 -1.85
CA ARG A 208 -11.06 -15.57 -1.93
C ARG A 208 -11.70 -15.77 -0.55
N THR A 209 -10.88 -16.04 0.45
CA THR A 209 -11.33 -16.20 1.85
C THR A 209 -11.96 -14.92 2.39
N ALA A 210 -11.47 -13.75 1.95
CA ALA A 210 -12.02 -12.44 2.31
C ALA A 210 -13.30 -12.06 1.53
N GLY A 211 -13.88 -12.96 0.75
CA GLY A 211 -15.11 -12.69 -0.03
C GLY A 211 -14.88 -12.00 -1.36
N LEU A 212 -13.68 -12.03 -1.90
CA LEU A 212 -13.28 -11.45 -3.19
C LEU A 212 -12.85 -12.55 -4.20
N PRO A 213 -13.78 -13.44 -4.65
CA PRO A 213 -13.43 -14.63 -5.42
C PRO A 213 -12.89 -14.30 -6.83
N ARG A 214 -13.24 -13.13 -7.38
CA ARG A 214 -12.81 -12.72 -8.72
C ARG A 214 -11.54 -11.88 -8.69
N VAL A 215 -10.48 -12.38 -8.03
CA VAL A 215 -9.20 -11.71 -7.96
C VAL A 215 -8.31 -12.04 -9.16
N ARG A 216 -7.62 -11.04 -9.69
CA ARG A 216 -6.56 -11.19 -10.70
C ARG A 216 -5.22 -10.81 -10.09
N VAL A 217 -4.29 -11.75 -10.06
CA VAL A 217 -2.94 -11.54 -9.53
C VAL A 217 -1.94 -11.49 -10.69
N ARG A 218 -1.15 -10.41 -10.76
CA ARG A 218 -0.11 -10.21 -11.78
C ARG A 218 1.25 -9.99 -11.14
N ARG A 219 2.27 -10.62 -11.71
CA ARG A 219 3.67 -10.48 -11.30
C ARG A 219 4.39 -9.45 -12.18
N TYR A 220 5.25 -8.66 -11.55
CA TYR A 220 6.14 -7.70 -12.21
C TYR A 220 7.57 -7.95 -11.71
N PRO A 221 8.26 -8.99 -12.24
CA PRO A 221 9.53 -9.48 -11.67
C PRO A 221 10.61 -8.42 -11.62
N VAL A 222 10.77 -7.64 -12.70
CA VAL A 222 11.79 -6.58 -12.80
C VAL A 222 11.52 -5.38 -11.87
N LEU A 223 10.29 -5.24 -11.40
CA LEU A 223 9.88 -4.21 -10.44
C LEU A 223 9.78 -4.77 -9.01
N ALA A 224 10.13 -6.05 -8.81
CA ALA A 224 9.97 -6.74 -7.53
C ALA A 224 8.53 -6.69 -6.97
N ARG A 225 7.49 -6.63 -7.84
CA ARG A 225 6.10 -6.38 -7.43
C ARG A 225 5.14 -7.51 -7.80
N LEU A 226 4.13 -7.62 -6.95
CA LEU A 226 2.95 -8.46 -7.09
C LEU A 226 1.71 -7.57 -6.94
N VAL A 227 0.83 -7.55 -7.95
CA VAL A 227 -0.39 -6.74 -7.90
C VAL A 227 -1.60 -7.65 -7.98
N ALA A 228 -2.49 -7.55 -7.00
CA ALA A 228 -3.79 -8.20 -6.98
C ALA A 228 -4.92 -7.16 -7.11
N GLU A 229 -5.90 -7.45 -7.95
CA GLU A 229 -7.08 -6.61 -8.19
C GLU A 229 -8.35 -7.45 -8.12
N ALA A 230 -9.35 -6.97 -7.37
CA ALA A 230 -10.71 -7.51 -7.35
C ALA A 230 -11.74 -6.38 -7.55
N ALA A 231 -12.94 -6.74 -8.04
CA ALA A 231 -14.08 -5.83 -8.25
C ALA A 231 -15.37 -6.56 -7.90
#